data_b8c16fae1b24cb065c6c3c8d3823a28f
#
_entry.id   b8c16fae1b24cb065c6c3c8d3823a28f
#
_cell.length_a   1.000
_cell.length_b   1.000
_cell.length_c   1.000
_cell.angle_alpha   90.00
_cell.angle_beta   90.00
_cell.angle_gamma   90.00
#
_symmetry.space_group_name_H-M   'P 1'
#
loop_
_entity.id
_entity.type
_entity.pdbx_description
1 polymer ?
#
loop_
_entity_poly.entity_id
_entity_poly.type
_entity_poly.pdbx_seq_one_letter_code
_entity_poly.pdbx_strand_id
1 'polypeptide(L)'
;MEGADRERTEAGFKVRTPVAEARRILREAVADRGDADVPCGTETVDVARADGRVLAAPVTAARNVPHYRRAAMDGYAVRAADTFGASGRSPEVLELIEPDAVDEDHATADRIEPGTAARVHTGSALPEGADAVVMIERVTERESIGDLEVEDALAEGENVAPIGEDIEEGQQLYEAGHRLRPSDLGLLRSAGYGQVAVAQQPTVGVVPTGEELVEADPDPGEVVETNGLTVSRLAQRWGARATYRDVVTDDPESLRVAIQRDLTKDVVVTTGGSSVGERDLLPEVIDDLGEVLVHGVGLKPG
;
A
#
# COMPACT_ATOMS: atom_id res chain seq x y z
N MET A 1 -34.64 -33.62 15.82
CA MET A 1 -34.34 -32.20 15.66
C MET A 1 -35.10 -31.59 14.49
N GLU A 2 -35.35 -32.32 13.40
CA GLU A 2 -36.13 -31.85 12.24
C GLU A 2 -37.59 -31.44 12.48
N GLY A 3 -38.28 -32.06 13.47
CA GLY A 3 -39.69 -31.76 13.76
C GLY A 3 -39.91 -30.41 14.44
N ALA A 4 -38.99 -29.97 15.31
CA ALA A 4 -39.09 -28.71 16.06
C ALA A 4 -38.78 -27.50 15.20
N ASP A 5 -37.98 -27.65 14.17
CA ASP A 5 -37.67 -26.59 13.20
C ASP A 5 -38.82 -26.36 12.21
N ARG A 6 -39.51 -27.39 11.76
CA ARG A 6 -40.73 -27.25 10.94
C ARG A 6 -41.89 -26.57 11.66
N GLU A 7 -42.15 -26.90 12.93
CA GLU A 7 -43.18 -26.26 13.78
C GLU A 7 -42.88 -24.76 14.00
N ARG A 8 -41.59 -24.38 14.15
CA ARG A 8 -41.18 -22.97 14.28
C ARG A 8 -41.33 -22.17 13.01
N THR A 9 -41.11 -22.78 11.87
CA THR A 9 -41.29 -22.15 10.55
C THR A 9 -42.78 -21.86 10.26
N GLU A 10 -43.67 -22.81 10.59
CA GLU A 10 -45.13 -22.62 10.47
C GLU A 10 -45.71 -21.57 11.41
N ALA A 11 -45.00 -21.23 12.53
CA ALA A 11 -45.41 -20.19 13.49
C ALA A 11 -44.89 -18.78 13.14
N GLY A 12 -44.26 -18.58 11.97
CA GLY A 12 -43.75 -17.27 11.51
C GLY A 12 -42.48 -16.80 12.25
N PHE A 13 -41.86 -17.62 13.08
CA PHE A 13 -40.58 -17.32 13.73
C PHE A 13 -39.44 -17.79 12.82
N LYS A 14 -38.87 -16.90 12.00
CA LYS A 14 -37.66 -17.18 11.25
C LYS A 14 -36.51 -17.51 12.23
N VAL A 15 -35.91 -18.70 12.10
CA VAL A 15 -34.67 -19.06 12.85
C VAL A 15 -33.56 -18.15 12.33
N ARG A 16 -33.05 -17.27 13.20
CA ARG A 16 -31.94 -16.36 12.86
C ARG A 16 -30.62 -16.97 13.28
N THR A 17 -29.66 -16.99 12.35
CA THR A 17 -28.31 -17.46 12.61
C THR A 17 -27.54 -16.40 13.44
N PRO A 18 -26.89 -16.78 14.55
CA PRO A 18 -26.02 -15.85 15.29
C PRO A 18 -24.90 -15.28 14.40
N VAL A 19 -24.52 -14.01 14.61
CA VAL A 19 -23.47 -13.32 13.81
C VAL A 19 -22.17 -14.14 13.74
N ALA A 20 -21.73 -14.70 14.86
CA ALA A 20 -20.49 -15.50 14.91
C ALA A 20 -20.54 -16.73 14.02
N GLU A 21 -21.68 -17.40 14.02
CA GLU A 21 -21.92 -18.59 13.19
C GLU A 21 -22.06 -18.24 11.72
N ALA A 22 -22.81 -17.20 11.38
CA ALA A 22 -22.93 -16.71 10.00
C ALA A 22 -21.54 -16.32 9.43
N ARG A 23 -20.71 -15.65 10.23
CA ARG A 23 -19.32 -15.33 9.84
C ARG A 23 -18.47 -16.57 9.61
N ARG A 24 -18.64 -17.62 10.42
CA ARG A 24 -17.91 -18.88 10.24
C ARG A 24 -18.30 -19.53 8.92
N ILE A 25 -19.59 -19.69 8.67
CA ILE A 25 -20.12 -20.28 7.44
C ILE A 25 -19.62 -19.53 6.19
N LEU A 26 -19.69 -18.18 6.21
CA LEU A 26 -19.22 -17.37 5.07
C LEU A 26 -17.70 -17.51 4.86
N ARG A 27 -16.90 -17.54 5.93
CA ARG A 27 -15.44 -17.72 5.80
C ARG A 27 -15.08 -19.09 5.22
N GLU A 28 -15.76 -20.15 5.66
CA GLU A 28 -15.56 -21.49 5.12
C GLU A 28 -15.94 -21.55 3.65
N ALA A 29 -17.08 -21.00 3.26
CA ALA A 29 -17.54 -20.96 1.86
C ALA A 29 -16.62 -20.14 0.94
N VAL A 30 -15.98 -19.09 1.47
CA VAL A 30 -15.00 -18.29 0.70
C VAL A 30 -13.67 -19.02 0.60
N ALA A 31 -13.21 -19.68 1.68
CA ALA A 31 -11.97 -20.44 1.69
C ALA A 31 -11.98 -21.63 0.73
N ASP A 32 -13.13 -22.28 0.55
CA ASP A 32 -13.30 -23.41 -0.36
C ASP A 32 -13.24 -22.99 -1.87
N ARG A 33 -13.31 -21.68 -2.16
CA ARG A 33 -13.33 -21.16 -3.54
C ARG A 33 -11.96 -20.81 -4.11
N GLY A 34 -10.89 -20.83 -3.34
CA GLY A 34 -9.56 -20.47 -3.84
C GLY A 34 -8.48 -20.43 -2.79
N ASP A 35 -7.33 -19.93 -3.19
CA ASP A 35 -6.18 -19.71 -2.30
C ASP A 35 -6.60 -18.74 -1.17
N ALA A 36 -6.65 -19.24 0.04
CA ALA A 36 -7.18 -18.50 1.21
C ALA A 36 -6.44 -17.17 1.47
N ASP A 37 -5.22 -17.05 0.94
CA ASP A 37 -4.37 -15.87 1.14
C ASP A 37 -4.64 -14.78 0.06
N VAL A 38 -5.13 -15.13 -1.14
CA VAL A 38 -5.43 -14.17 -2.21
C VAL A 38 -6.70 -14.57 -2.97
N PRO A 39 -7.89 -14.36 -2.40
CA PRO A 39 -9.16 -14.88 -2.93
C PRO A 39 -9.57 -14.29 -4.29
N CYS A 40 -9.00 -13.18 -4.73
CA CYS A 40 -9.40 -12.47 -5.96
C CYS A 40 -8.38 -12.57 -7.10
N GLY A 41 -7.31 -13.40 -6.98
CA GLY A 41 -6.22 -13.45 -7.94
C GLY A 41 -5.20 -12.32 -7.74
N THR A 42 -4.22 -12.23 -8.65
CA THR A 42 -3.12 -11.25 -8.58
C THR A 42 -3.05 -10.41 -9.85
N GLU A 43 -2.59 -9.17 -9.70
CA GLU A 43 -2.25 -8.29 -10.81
C GLU A 43 -0.98 -7.51 -10.50
N THR A 44 -0.26 -7.07 -11.53
CA THR A 44 0.91 -6.21 -11.39
C THR A 44 0.50 -4.77 -11.66
N VAL A 45 0.86 -3.86 -10.76
CA VAL A 45 0.54 -2.43 -10.88
C VAL A 45 1.80 -1.58 -10.70
N ASP A 46 1.81 -0.39 -11.30
CA ASP A 46 2.84 0.60 -11.04
C ASP A 46 2.81 1.00 -9.56
N VAL A 47 3.99 1.13 -8.92
CA VAL A 47 4.10 1.54 -7.52
C VAL A 47 3.35 2.86 -7.28
N ALA A 48 3.40 3.82 -8.21
CA ALA A 48 2.69 5.09 -8.09
C ALA A 48 1.15 4.95 -8.00
N ARG A 49 0.60 3.80 -8.40
CA ARG A 49 -0.85 3.50 -8.38
C ARG A 49 -1.23 2.46 -7.34
N ALA A 50 -0.25 2.06 -6.50
CA ALA A 50 -0.43 0.97 -5.56
C ALA A 50 -0.95 1.41 -4.18
N ASP A 51 -1.24 2.70 -3.97
CA ASP A 51 -1.81 3.18 -2.70
C ASP A 51 -3.11 2.45 -2.35
N GLY A 52 -3.19 1.98 -1.11
CA GLY A 52 -4.34 1.21 -0.59
C GLY A 52 -4.48 -0.21 -1.15
N ARG A 53 -3.60 -0.64 -2.09
CA ARG A 53 -3.59 -2.02 -2.59
C ARG A 53 -2.94 -2.96 -1.57
N VAL A 54 -3.23 -4.24 -1.72
CA VAL A 54 -2.72 -5.31 -0.84
C VAL A 54 -1.69 -6.13 -1.61
N LEU A 55 -0.49 -6.31 -1.04
CA LEU A 55 0.56 -7.11 -1.66
C LEU A 55 0.14 -8.59 -1.78
N ALA A 56 0.33 -9.16 -2.97
CA ALA A 56 0.05 -10.57 -3.26
C ALA A 56 1.21 -11.50 -2.87
N ALA A 57 2.42 -10.95 -2.71
CA ALA A 57 3.62 -11.70 -2.35
C ALA A 57 4.49 -10.87 -1.40
N PRO A 58 5.39 -11.50 -0.63
CA PRO A 58 6.40 -10.79 0.13
C PRO A 58 7.30 -9.95 -0.78
N VAL A 59 7.79 -8.82 -0.28
CA VAL A 59 8.70 -7.93 -1.00
C VAL A 59 9.99 -7.78 -0.22
N THR A 60 11.13 -8.05 -0.89
CA THR A 60 12.48 -7.84 -0.38
C THR A 60 13.14 -6.68 -1.13
N ALA A 61 14.08 -5.97 -0.54
CA ALA A 61 14.80 -4.90 -1.22
C ALA A 61 15.56 -5.44 -2.45
N ALA A 62 15.33 -4.82 -3.62
CA ALA A 62 16.01 -5.19 -4.85
C ALA A 62 17.39 -4.52 -5.00
N ARG A 63 17.72 -3.59 -4.12
CA ARG A 63 19.02 -2.91 -4.04
C ARG A 63 19.23 -2.30 -2.66
N ASN A 64 20.49 -1.99 -2.36
CA ASN A 64 20.85 -1.22 -1.17
C ASN A 64 20.29 0.22 -1.19
N VAL A 65 19.98 0.77 -0.02
CA VAL A 65 19.64 2.18 0.17
C VAL A 65 20.49 2.74 1.31
N PRO A 66 21.34 3.72 1.04
CA PRO A 66 21.77 4.21 -0.27
C PRO A 66 22.54 3.14 -1.08
N HIS A 67 22.56 3.27 -2.40
CA HIS A 67 23.25 2.33 -3.29
C HIS A 67 24.69 2.76 -3.60
N TYR A 68 25.15 3.87 -3.01
CA TYR A 68 26.52 4.40 -3.12
C TYR A 68 26.96 4.96 -1.77
N ARG A 69 28.29 5.08 -1.56
CA ARG A 69 28.86 5.76 -0.40
C ARG A 69 28.60 7.26 -0.54
N ARG A 70 28.12 7.91 0.51
CA ARG A 70 27.78 9.34 0.51
C ARG A 70 28.41 10.08 1.69
N ALA A 71 28.66 11.38 1.50
CA ALA A 71 29.03 12.25 2.58
C ALA A 71 27.88 12.35 3.61
N ALA A 72 28.17 12.07 4.88
CA ALA A 72 27.20 12.19 5.97
C ALA A 72 27.06 13.63 6.47
N MET A 73 28.01 14.50 6.12
CA MET A 73 28.07 15.90 6.54
C MET A 73 28.62 16.79 5.43
N ASP A 74 28.38 18.10 5.53
CA ASP A 74 29.02 19.09 4.68
C ASP A 74 30.50 19.22 5.05
N GLY A 75 31.35 19.22 4.06
CA GLY A 75 32.77 19.26 4.28
C GLY A 75 33.61 18.95 3.03
N TYR A 76 34.71 18.25 3.25
CA TYR A 76 35.68 17.90 2.21
C TYR A 76 35.98 16.42 2.21
N ALA A 77 35.79 15.78 1.06
CA ALA A 77 36.17 14.39 0.82
C ALA A 77 37.70 14.31 0.74
N VAL A 78 38.27 13.44 1.53
CA VAL A 78 39.72 13.24 1.68
C VAL A 78 40.06 11.76 1.77
N ARG A 79 41.33 11.43 1.69
CA ARG A 79 41.86 10.16 2.14
C ARG A 79 42.22 10.32 3.62
N ALA A 80 41.68 9.49 4.49
CA ALA A 80 41.98 9.52 5.93
C ALA A 80 43.48 9.50 6.21
N ALA A 81 44.26 8.73 5.41
CA ALA A 81 45.71 8.65 5.55
C ALA A 81 46.42 9.98 5.38
N ASP A 82 45.86 10.93 4.62
CA ASP A 82 46.46 12.24 4.38
C ASP A 82 46.14 13.24 5.51
N THR A 83 45.28 12.84 6.46
CA THR A 83 44.95 13.65 7.67
C THR A 83 45.73 13.19 8.93
N PHE A 84 46.51 12.15 8.83
CA PHE A 84 47.20 11.58 10.00
C PHE A 84 48.20 12.57 10.61
N GLY A 85 48.00 12.90 11.87
CA GLY A 85 48.82 13.88 12.58
C GLY A 85 48.21 15.27 12.61
N ALA A 86 47.15 15.53 11.83
CA ALA A 86 46.46 16.80 11.83
C ALA A 86 45.91 17.15 13.21
N SER A 87 46.07 18.40 13.57
CA SER A 87 45.51 18.99 14.81
C SER A 87 45.42 20.49 14.65
N GLY A 88 44.61 21.19 15.46
CA GLY A 88 44.51 22.64 15.43
C GLY A 88 45.82 23.40 15.71
N ARG A 89 46.91 22.70 16.16
CA ARG A 89 48.25 23.28 16.33
C ARG A 89 49.20 22.92 15.21
N SER A 90 48.92 21.88 14.47
CA SER A 90 49.71 21.37 13.35
C SER A 90 48.77 20.82 12.32
N PRO A 91 48.10 21.69 11.52
CA PRO A 91 47.23 21.26 10.48
C PRO A 91 48.01 20.58 9.34
N GLU A 92 47.40 19.60 8.72
CA GLU A 92 47.85 19.02 7.43
C GLU A 92 47.30 19.87 6.28
N VAL A 93 48.09 20.05 5.21
CA VAL A 93 47.72 20.89 4.07
C VAL A 93 47.46 19.99 2.88
N LEU A 94 46.24 20.11 2.32
CA LEU A 94 45.82 19.40 1.14
C LEU A 94 45.51 20.39 0.01
N GLU A 95 45.76 20.00 -1.24
CA GLU A 95 45.39 20.78 -2.41
C GLU A 95 43.88 20.65 -2.64
N LEU A 96 43.17 21.78 -2.71
CA LEU A 96 41.75 21.79 -2.98
C LEU A 96 41.53 21.66 -4.50
N ILE A 97 40.95 20.54 -4.91
CA ILE A 97 40.55 20.34 -6.30
C ILE A 97 39.09 20.75 -6.49
N GLU A 98 38.85 21.60 -7.51
CA GLU A 98 37.49 21.92 -7.92
C GLU A 98 36.94 20.83 -8.82
N PRO A 99 35.65 20.52 -8.74
CA PRO A 99 35.04 19.57 -9.67
C PRO A 99 35.15 20.12 -11.11
N ASP A 100 35.45 19.21 -12.05
CA ASP A 100 35.36 19.57 -13.47
C ASP A 100 33.93 20.05 -13.78
N ALA A 101 33.82 21.25 -14.31
CA ALA A 101 32.58 22.02 -14.49
C ALA A 101 31.69 21.44 -15.62
N VAL A 102 31.26 20.18 -15.49
CA VAL A 102 30.38 19.52 -16.49
C VAL A 102 28.94 19.43 -16.02
N ASP A 103 28.67 19.55 -14.73
CA ASP A 103 27.28 19.50 -14.21
C ASP A 103 27.19 20.29 -12.89
N GLU A 104 26.68 21.50 -12.93
CA GLU A 104 26.59 22.41 -11.74
C GLU A 104 25.71 21.84 -10.63
N ASP A 105 24.83 20.88 -10.90
CA ASP A 105 23.92 20.28 -9.91
C ASP A 105 24.49 19.04 -9.18
N HIS A 106 25.55 18.40 -9.69
CA HIS A 106 26.09 17.15 -9.14
C HIS A 106 27.63 17.08 -9.16
N ALA A 107 28.32 18.23 -9.31
CA ALA A 107 29.76 18.30 -9.44
C ALA A 107 30.48 17.89 -8.14
N THR A 108 30.91 16.64 -8.09
CA THR A 108 31.97 16.17 -7.22
C THR A 108 33.20 15.92 -8.07
N ALA A 109 34.40 16.21 -7.54
CA ALA A 109 35.63 15.77 -8.21
C ALA A 109 35.56 14.27 -8.51
N ASP A 110 35.93 13.85 -9.70
CA ASP A 110 35.81 12.43 -10.08
C ASP A 110 36.67 11.53 -9.20
N ARG A 111 37.84 12.04 -8.73
CA ARG A 111 38.80 11.25 -7.97
C ARG A 111 39.63 12.10 -6.99
N ILE A 112 39.90 11.54 -5.83
CA ILE A 112 40.82 12.09 -4.81
C ILE A 112 42.15 11.36 -4.90
N GLU A 113 43.21 12.08 -5.24
CA GLU A 113 44.59 11.61 -5.23
C GLU A 113 45.25 11.86 -3.87
N PRO A 114 46.40 11.24 -3.57
CA PRO A 114 47.14 11.55 -2.34
C PRO A 114 47.48 13.05 -2.21
N GLY A 115 47.13 13.65 -1.06
CA GLY A 115 47.38 15.06 -0.79
C GLY A 115 46.34 16.01 -1.38
N THR A 116 45.21 15.51 -1.88
CA THR A 116 44.12 16.38 -2.40
C THR A 116 42.82 16.25 -1.61
N ALA A 117 41.96 17.24 -1.70
CA ALA A 117 40.64 17.30 -1.11
C ALA A 117 39.63 17.90 -2.10
N ALA A 118 38.38 17.48 -2.01
CA ALA A 118 37.27 18.05 -2.78
C ALA A 118 36.09 18.39 -1.89
N ARG A 119 35.44 19.52 -2.14
CA ARG A 119 34.24 19.92 -1.40
C ARG A 119 33.07 18.96 -1.71
N VAL A 120 32.36 18.56 -0.64
CA VAL A 120 31.18 17.71 -0.71
C VAL A 120 30.09 18.25 0.19
N HIS A 121 28.84 18.01 -0.19
CA HIS A 121 27.66 18.32 0.60
C HIS A 121 27.03 17.04 1.15
N THR A 122 26.29 17.17 2.24
CA THR A 122 25.54 16.05 2.82
C THR A 122 24.70 15.34 1.76
N GLY A 123 24.88 14.04 1.63
CA GLY A 123 24.20 13.21 0.64
C GLY A 123 24.89 13.10 -0.72
N SER A 124 25.93 13.89 -1.01
CA SER A 124 26.73 13.77 -2.24
C SER A 124 27.43 12.44 -2.31
N ALA A 125 27.57 11.89 -3.51
CA ALA A 125 28.41 10.72 -3.74
C ALA A 125 29.84 11.01 -3.31
N LEU A 126 30.46 10.05 -2.63
CA LEU A 126 31.87 10.17 -2.26
C LEU A 126 32.74 9.94 -3.51
N PRO A 127 33.65 10.87 -3.87
CA PRO A 127 34.56 10.71 -4.99
C PRO A 127 35.41 9.42 -4.88
N GLU A 128 35.80 8.86 -6.01
CA GLU A 128 36.71 7.71 -6.05
C GLU A 128 38.03 8.09 -5.34
N GLY A 129 38.57 7.17 -4.54
CA GLY A 129 39.81 7.40 -3.79
C GLY A 129 39.60 8.06 -2.43
N ALA A 130 38.50 8.77 -2.19
CA ALA A 130 38.15 9.28 -0.87
C ALA A 130 37.61 8.15 0.02
N ASP A 131 37.93 8.21 1.31
CA ASP A 131 37.47 7.26 2.32
C ASP A 131 36.98 7.92 3.62
N ALA A 132 37.12 9.28 3.74
CA ALA A 132 36.63 10.05 4.86
C ALA A 132 36.14 11.44 4.41
N VAL A 133 35.36 12.11 5.26
CA VAL A 133 34.93 13.49 5.06
C VAL A 133 35.31 14.33 6.28
N VAL A 134 36.14 15.38 6.07
CA VAL A 134 36.42 16.38 7.09
C VAL A 134 35.26 17.34 7.15
N MET A 135 34.71 17.60 8.33
CA MET A 135 33.65 18.58 8.50
C MET A 135 34.15 20.01 8.21
N ILE A 136 33.28 20.84 7.64
CA ILE A 136 33.59 22.23 7.28
C ILE A 136 34.10 23.05 8.48
N GLU A 137 33.69 22.71 9.70
CA GLU A 137 34.12 23.39 10.95
C GLU A 137 35.54 23.00 11.40
N ARG A 138 36.17 22.02 10.74
CA ARG A 138 37.49 21.47 11.07
C ARG A 138 38.53 21.76 9.99
N VAL A 139 38.25 22.74 9.14
CA VAL A 139 39.15 23.13 8.06
C VAL A 139 39.27 24.66 7.99
N THR A 140 40.38 25.12 7.40
CA THR A 140 40.56 26.52 6.98
C THR A 140 40.95 26.54 5.50
N GLU A 141 40.06 27.08 4.67
CA GLU A 141 40.36 27.29 3.23
C GLU A 141 41.30 28.48 3.04
N ARG A 142 42.32 28.28 2.21
CA ARG A 142 43.22 29.33 1.73
C ARG A 142 42.97 29.59 0.24
N GLU A 143 41.83 30.23 -0.06
CA GLU A 143 41.38 30.50 -1.41
C GLU A 143 42.46 31.09 -2.35
N SER A 144 43.36 31.93 -1.79
CA SER A 144 44.39 32.60 -2.59
C SER A 144 45.45 31.68 -3.20
N ILE A 145 45.59 30.45 -2.68
CA ILE A 145 46.60 29.47 -3.12
C ILE A 145 45.98 28.10 -3.42
N GLY A 146 44.65 27.93 -3.21
CA GLY A 146 43.96 26.68 -3.49
C GLY A 146 44.23 25.57 -2.49
N ASP A 147 44.65 25.90 -1.26
CA ASP A 147 44.99 24.95 -0.20
C ASP A 147 43.90 24.87 0.86
N LEU A 148 43.78 23.67 1.45
CA LEU A 148 42.88 23.34 2.55
C LEU A 148 43.75 22.94 3.75
N GLU A 149 43.70 23.69 4.85
CA GLU A 149 44.27 23.28 6.13
C GLU A 149 43.27 22.43 6.90
N VAL A 150 43.62 21.17 7.16
CA VAL A 150 42.81 20.20 7.91
C VAL A 150 43.31 20.15 9.35
N GLU A 151 42.43 20.42 10.31
CA GLU A 151 42.75 20.55 11.74
C GLU A 151 42.41 19.27 12.54
N ASP A 152 41.89 18.24 11.91
CA ASP A 152 41.47 17.02 12.58
C ASP A 152 41.93 15.76 11.81
N ALA A 153 42.41 14.76 12.56
CA ALA A 153 42.85 13.49 12.00
C ALA A 153 41.64 12.53 11.97
N LEU A 154 41.36 11.98 10.83
CA LEU A 154 40.19 11.10 10.59
C LEU A 154 40.58 9.62 10.47
N ALA A 155 39.64 8.78 10.86
CA ALA A 155 39.67 7.35 10.53
C ALA A 155 39.00 7.09 9.19
N GLU A 156 39.40 5.97 8.54
CA GLU A 156 38.70 5.48 7.35
C GLU A 156 37.22 5.25 7.65
N GLY A 157 36.34 5.74 6.77
CA GLY A 157 34.89 5.69 6.93
C GLY A 157 34.29 6.80 7.79
N GLU A 158 35.10 7.66 8.40
CA GLU A 158 34.57 8.73 9.25
C GLU A 158 33.78 9.76 8.46
N ASN A 159 32.57 10.09 8.94
CA ASN A 159 31.59 10.97 8.29
C ASN A 159 31.16 10.49 6.88
N VAL A 160 31.24 9.19 6.61
CA VAL A 160 30.80 8.56 5.38
C VAL A 160 29.67 7.58 5.68
N ALA A 161 28.51 7.80 5.09
CA ALA A 161 27.41 6.86 5.15
C ALA A 161 27.69 5.68 4.21
N PRO A 162 27.73 4.43 4.72
CA PRO A 162 28.02 3.25 3.90
C PRO A 162 26.88 2.88 2.97
N ILE A 163 27.18 2.06 1.97
CA ILE A 163 26.16 1.45 1.13
C ILE A 163 25.27 0.55 1.98
N GLY A 164 23.94 0.68 1.81
CA GLY A 164 22.96 -0.14 2.54
C GLY A 164 22.73 0.29 4.00
N GLU A 165 23.18 1.48 4.40
CA GLU A 165 22.99 1.98 5.77
C GLU A 165 21.53 1.94 6.23
N ASP A 166 20.60 2.32 5.35
CA ASP A 166 19.17 2.34 5.65
C ASP A 166 18.51 0.99 5.37
N ILE A 167 18.87 0.35 4.23
CA ILE A 167 18.29 -0.92 3.77
C ILE A 167 19.34 -1.70 2.98
N GLU A 168 19.53 -2.96 3.35
CA GLU A 168 20.39 -3.90 2.60
C GLU A 168 19.62 -4.60 1.49
N GLU A 169 20.26 -4.85 0.36
CA GLU A 169 19.72 -5.70 -0.72
C GLU A 169 19.36 -7.09 -0.17
N GLY A 170 18.16 -7.58 -0.51
CA GLY A 170 17.63 -8.84 0.00
C GLY A 170 16.92 -8.74 1.35
N GLN A 171 16.99 -7.61 2.05
CA GLN A 171 16.24 -7.38 3.29
C GLN A 171 14.75 -7.45 3.02
N GLN A 172 14.01 -8.19 3.83
CA GLN A 172 12.56 -8.25 3.73
C GLN A 172 11.93 -6.93 4.19
N LEU A 173 11.11 -6.33 3.30
CA LEU A 173 10.41 -5.07 3.55
C LEU A 173 8.97 -5.30 4.00
N TYR A 174 8.25 -6.16 3.30
CA TYR A 174 6.83 -6.42 3.54
C TYR A 174 6.48 -7.89 3.34
N GLU A 175 5.48 -8.34 4.09
CA GLU A 175 4.84 -9.64 3.91
C GLU A 175 3.71 -9.58 2.87
N ALA A 176 3.31 -10.74 2.35
CA ALA A 176 2.06 -10.86 1.61
C ALA A 176 0.89 -10.44 2.50
N GLY A 177 -0.14 -9.82 1.91
CA GLY A 177 -1.28 -9.29 2.67
C GLY A 177 -1.06 -7.89 3.27
N HIS A 178 0.15 -7.31 3.18
CA HIS A 178 0.39 -5.94 3.61
C HIS A 178 -0.37 -4.94 2.74
N ARG A 179 -1.18 -4.06 3.37
CA ARG A 179 -1.87 -2.97 2.69
C ARG A 179 -0.95 -1.77 2.55
N LEU A 180 -0.60 -1.42 1.31
CA LEU A 180 0.31 -0.34 0.98
C LEU A 180 -0.26 1.03 1.37
N ARG A 181 0.59 1.84 2.01
CA ARG A 181 0.36 3.24 2.38
C ARG A 181 1.25 4.14 1.52
N PRO A 182 0.97 5.44 1.41
CA PRO A 182 1.82 6.38 0.64
C PRO A 182 3.31 6.31 1.00
N SER A 183 3.66 6.16 2.29
CA SER A 183 5.06 5.99 2.74
C SER A 183 5.72 4.73 2.17
N ASP A 184 4.94 3.65 2.05
CA ASP A 184 5.44 2.37 1.55
C ASP A 184 5.79 2.45 0.06
N LEU A 185 5.07 3.30 -0.71
CA LEU A 185 5.37 3.55 -2.12
C LEU A 185 6.73 4.22 -2.31
N GLY A 186 7.06 5.17 -1.43
CA GLY A 186 8.37 5.81 -1.39
C GLY A 186 9.49 4.81 -1.12
N LEU A 187 9.29 3.96 -0.11
CA LEU A 187 10.24 2.91 0.24
C LEU A 187 10.44 1.90 -0.89
N LEU A 188 9.37 1.41 -1.51
CA LEU A 188 9.43 0.50 -2.64
C LEU A 188 10.22 1.10 -3.81
N ARG A 189 10.00 2.39 -4.13
CA ARG A 189 10.76 3.11 -5.15
C ARG A 189 12.24 3.18 -4.81
N SER A 190 12.58 3.55 -3.60
CA SER A 190 13.97 3.62 -3.12
C SER A 190 14.63 2.25 -3.16
N ALA A 191 13.92 1.20 -2.80
CA ALA A 191 14.38 -0.19 -2.82
C ALA A 191 14.45 -0.83 -4.22
N GLY A 192 14.11 -0.10 -5.30
CA GLY A 192 14.30 -0.51 -6.69
C GLY A 192 13.06 -0.97 -7.44
N TYR A 193 11.86 -0.81 -6.89
CA TYR A 193 10.62 -1.25 -7.53
C TYR A 193 9.95 -0.16 -8.37
N GLY A 194 9.69 -0.45 -9.63
CA GLY A 194 8.77 0.32 -10.48
C GLY A 194 7.34 -0.20 -10.43
N GLN A 195 7.19 -1.52 -10.22
CA GLN A 195 5.93 -2.24 -10.18
C GLN A 195 5.91 -3.26 -9.06
N VAL A 196 4.72 -3.62 -8.58
CA VAL A 196 4.52 -4.63 -7.53
C VAL A 196 3.33 -5.54 -7.85
N ALA A 197 3.40 -6.79 -7.38
CA ALA A 197 2.30 -7.74 -7.44
C ALA A 197 1.33 -7.48 -6.28
N VAL A 198 0.07 -7.27 -6.61
CA VAL A 198 -0.98 -6.98 -5.64
C VAL A 198 -2.19 -7.88 -5.85
N ALA A 199 -2.98 -8.10 -4.81
CA ALA A 199 -4.27 -8.74 -4.94
C ALA A 199 -5.18 -7.93 -5.85
N GLN A 200 -5.92 -8.60 -6.72
CA GLN A 200 -6.97 -7.94 -7.52
C GLN A 200 -8.04 -7.35 -6.61
N GLN A 201 -8.58 -6.22 -7.01
CA GLN A 201 -9.68 -5.61 -6.27
C GLN A 201 -10.97 -6.42 -6.53
N PRO A 202 -11.67 -6.88 -5.48
CA PRO A 202 -12.93 -7.58 -5.66
C PRO A 202 -13.94 -6.68 -6.37
N THR A 203 -14.73 -7.30 -7.24
CA THR A 203 -15.82 -6.65 -7.97
C THR A 203 -17.13 -6.85 -7.25
N VAL A 204 -17.88 -5.75 -7.01
CA VAL A 204 -19.15 -5.79 -6.26
C VAL A 204 -20.26 -5.20 -7.11
N GLY A 205 -21.35 -5.93 -7.33
CA GLY A 205 -22.61 -5.44 -7.85
C GLY A 205 -23.51 -5.03 -6.69
N VAL A 206 -24.04 -3.82 -6.70
CA VAL A 206 -25.03 -3.37 -5.70
C VAL A 206 -26.34 -3.09 -6.41
N VAL A 207 -27.36 -3.85 -6.07
CA VAL A 207 -28.68 -3.86 -6.70
C VAL A 207 -29.73 -3.44 -5.69
N PRO A 208 -30.20 -2.18 -5.73
CA PRO A 208 -31.32 -1.75 -4.91
C PRO A 208 -32.63 -2.39 -5.42
N THR A 209 -33.48 -2.84 -4.50
CA THR A 209 -34.77 -3.45 -4.83
C THR A 209 -35.89 -2.84 -4.01
N GLY A 210 -37.01 -2.55 -4.64
CA GLY A 210 -38.21 -1.96 -3.99
C GLY A 210 -39.01 -1.11 -4.96
N GLU A 211 -40.31 -1.36 -5.04
CA GLU A 211 -41.23 -0.56 -5.88
C GLU A 211 -41.41 0.88 -5.32
N GLU A 212 -41.17 1.06 -4.02
CA GLU A 212 -41.26 2.35 -3.33
C GLU A 212 -40.00 3.24 -3.54
N LEU A 213 -38.94 2.69 -4.14
CA LEU A 213 -37.66 3.41 -4.24
C LEU A 213 -37.63 4.34 -5.46
N VAL A 214 -37.25 5.60 -5.21
CA VAL A 214 -37.05 6.62 -6.24
C VAL A 214 -35.66 7.28 -6.08
N GLU A 215 -35.17 7.92 -7.13
CA GLU A 215 -33.87 8.60 -7.10
C GLU A 215 -33.93 9.95 -6.36
N ALA A 216 -35.04 10.69 -6.53
CA ALA A 216 -35.23 12.01 -5.94
C ALA A 216 -36.73 12.38 -5.90
N ASP A 217 -37.08 13.43 -5.17
CA ASP A 217 -38.40 14.05 -5.14
C ASP A 217 -39.55 13.06 -4.86
N PRO A 218 -39.55 12.33 -3.73
CA PRO A 218 -40.49 11.26 -3.45
C PRO A 218 -41.91 11.78 -3.23
N ASP A 219 -42.88 11.13 -3.83
CA ASP A 219 -44.28 11.29 -3.53
C ASP A 219 -44.68 10.59 -2.20
N PRO A 220 -45.85 10.89 -1.59
CA PRO A 220 -46.31 10.19 -0.39
C PRO A 220 -46.39 8.65 -0.64
N GLY A 221 -45.58 7.89 0.06
CA GLY A 221 -45.46 6.43 -0.07
C GLY A 221 -44.16 5.99 -0.75
N GLU A 222 -43.45 6.91 -1.39
CA GLU A 222 -42.12 6.62 -1.98
C GLU A 222 -40.99 6.98 -1.01
N VAL A 223 -39.83 6.37 -1.23
CA VAL A 223 -38.62 6.56 -0.41
C VAL A 223 -37.43 6.77 -1.34
N VAL A 224 -36.61 7.79 -1.04
CA VAL A 224 -35.35 7.99 -1.81
C VAL A 224 -34.37 6.85 -1.54
N GLU A 225 -33.86 6.26 -2.61
CA GLU A 225 -32.85 5.22 -2.55
C GLU A 225 -31.53 5.77 -2.03
N THR A 226 -31.08 5.27 -0.88
CA THR A 226 -29.83 5.68 -0.21
C THR A 226 -28.95 4.49 0.19
N ASN A 227 -29.54 3.32 0.35
CA ASN A 227 -28.86 2.13 0.85
C ASN A 227 -27.84 1.59 -0.15
N GLY A 228 -28.25 1.45 -1.42
CA GLY A 228 -27.37 0.97 -2.49
C GLY A 228 -26.21 1.94 -2.74
N LEU A 229 -26.48 3.26 -2.71
CA LEU A 229 -25.44 4.28 -2.77
C LEU A 229 -24.45 4.10 -1.61
N THR A 230 -24.94 4.01 -0.38
CA THR A 230 -24.12 3.86 0.83
C THR A 230 -23.27 2.60 0.77
N VAL A 231 -23.87 1.45 0.44
CA VAL A 231 -23.15 0.16 0.33
C VAL A 231 -22.10 0.21 -0.77
N SER A 232 -22.41 0.80 -1.92
CA SER A 232 -21.44 0.92 -3.01
C SER A 232 -20.21 1.76 -2.61
N ARG A 233 -20.42 2.85 -1.88
CA ARG A 233 -19.33 3.70 -1.37
C ARG A 233 -18.51 3.02 -0.27
N LEU A 234 -19.16 2.25 0.60
CA LEU A 234 -18.45 1.43 1.61
C LEU A 234 -17.58 0.37 0.95
N ALA A 235 -18.10 -0.35 -0.05
CA ALA A 235 -17.33 -1.34 -0.79
C ALA A 235 -16.10 -0.71 -1.46
N GLN A 236 -16.26 0.45 -2.11
CA GLN A 236 -15.13 1.21 -2.69
C GLN A 236 -14.11 1.62 -1.63
N ARG A 237 -14.57 2.13 -0.49
CA ARG A 237 -13.69 2.51 0.63
C ARG A 237 -12.89 1.34 1.20
N TRP A 238 -13.44 0.13 1.14
CA TRP A 238 -12.76 -1.10 1.57
C TRP A 238 -11.83 -1.69 0.51
N GLY A 239 -11.80 -1.07 -0.69
CA GLY A 239 -10.85 -1.43 -1.75
C GLY A 239 -11.47 -2.21 -2.91
N ALA A 240 -12.79 -2.40 -2.93
CA ALA A 240 -13.48 -3.07 -4.03
C ALA A 240 -13.78 -2.13 -5.22
N ARG A 241 -14.05 -2.71 -6.38
CA ARG A 241 -14.65 -2.03 -7.53
C ARG A 241 -16.16 -2.27 -7.51
N ALA A 242 -16.91 -1.32 -6.94
CA ALA A 242 -18.36 -1.42 -6.84
C ALA A 242 -19.06 -0.83 -8.06
N THR A 243 -20.07 -1.53 -8.55
CA THR A 243 -21.02 -1.06 -9.57
C THR A 243 -22.37 -0.89 -8.88
N TYR A 244 -22.83 0.36 -8.76
CA TYR A 244 -24.16 0.70 -8.28
C TYR A 244 -25.15 0.60 -9.46
N ARG A 245 -26.23 -0.14 -9.26
CA ARG A 245 -27.25 -0.42 -10.28
C ARG A 245 -28.49 0.43 -10.05
N ASP A 246 -29.30 0.57 -11.12
CA ASP A 246 -30.62 1.16 -11.04
C ASP A 246 -31.52 0.30 -10.16
N VAL A 247 -32.54 0.92 -9.59
CA VAL A 247 -33.57 0.25 -8.76
C VAL A 247 -34.30 -0.82 -9.56
N VAL A 248 -34.45 -2.00 -8.97
CA VAL A 248 -35.16 -3.12 -9.53
C VAL A 248 -36.48 -3.33 -8.81
N THR A 249 -37.55 -3.65 -9.54
CA THR A 249 -38.85 -3.97 -8.98
C THR A 249 -38.86 -5.28 -8.19
N ASP A 250 -39.70 -5.37 -7.18
CA ASP A 250 -39.84 -6.56 -6.31
C ASP A 250 -40.69 -7.67 -7.00
N ASP A 251 -40.32 -8.05 -8.23
CA ASP A 251 -40.86 -9.23 -8.89
C ASP A 251 -39.77 -10.28 -9.14
N PRO A 252 -40.11 -11.60 -9.09
CA PRO A 252 -39.11 -12.67 -9.16
C PRO A 252 -38.26 -12.65 -10.43
N GLU A 253 -38.84 -12.28 -11.55
CA GLU A 253 -38.15 -12.29 -12.84
C GLU A 253 -37.18 -11.15 -12.98
N SER A 254 -37.56 -9.92 -12.57
CA SER A 254 -36.70 -8.75 -12.54
C SER A 254 -35.52 -8.97 -11.60
N LEU A 255 -35.75 -9.52 -10.40
CA LEU A 255 -34.71 -9.87 -9.42
C LEU A 255 -33.74 -10.90 -9.97
N ARG A 256 -34.28 -11.98 -10.61
CA ARG A 256 -33.48 -13.02 -11.25
C ARG A 256 -32.58 -12.44 -12.32
N VAL A 257 -33.10 -11.63 -13.23
CA VAL A 257 -32.35 -11.01 -14.32
C VAL A 257 -31.24 -10.07 -13.75
N ALA A 258 -31.57 -9.27 -12.74
CA ALA A 258 -30.63 -8.36 -12.13
C ALA A 258 -29.47 -9.10 -11.44
N ILE A 259 -29.76 -10.17 -10.70
CA ILE A 259 -28.73 -11.01 -10.05
C ILE A 259 -27.89 -11.73 -11.09
N GLN A 260 -28.53 -12.38 -12.09
CA GLN A 260 -27.82 -13.11 -13.15
C GLN A 260 -26.84 -12.23 -13.92
N ARG A 261 -27.18 -10.98 -14.20
CA ARG A 261 -26.31 -10.01 -14.86
C ARG A 261 -24.99 -9.80 -14.12
N ASP A 262 -25.02 -9.89 -12.79
CA ASP A 262 -23.87 -9.62 -11.93
C ASP A 262 -23.20 -10.89 -11.35
N LEU A 263 -23.61 -12.10 -11.76
CA LEU A 263 -22.97 -13.36 -11.32
C LEU A 263 -21.50 -13.52 -11.72
N THR A 264 -21.01 -12.70 -12.65
CA THR A 264 -19.59 -12.64 -13.01
C THR A 264 -18.77 -11.80 -12.05
N LYS A 265 -19.39 -11.13 -11.09
CA LYS A 265 -18.72 -10.37 -10.02
C LYS A 265 -18.42 -11.28 -8.83
N ASP A 266 -17.46 -10.85 -8.02
CA ASP A 266 -17.07 -11.60 -6.82
C ASP A 266 -18.16 -11.56 -5.74
N VAL A 267 -18.91 -10.44 -5.66
CA VAL A 267 -20.00 -10.24 -4.70
C VAL A 267 -21.17 -9.51 -5.37
N VAL A 268 -22.37 -9.97 -5.11
CA VAL A 268 -23.61 -9.25 -5.42
C VAL A 268 -24.32 -8.92 -4.11
N VAL A 269 -24.66 -7.65 -3.92
CA VAL A 269 -25.40 -7.15 -2.75
C VAL A 269 -26.73 -6.58 -3.20
N THR A 270 -27.82 -7.07 -2.67
CA THR A 270 -29.15 -6.46 -2.82
C THR A 270 -29.46 -5.61 -1.60
N THR A 271 -30.07 -4.44 -1.79
CA THR A 271 -30.56 -3.57 -0.70
C THR A 271 -32.05 -3.38 -0.84
N GLY A 272 -32.83 -3.91 0.10
CA GLY A 272 -34.29 -3.96 0.02
C GLY A 272 -34.82 -5.40 -0.08
N GLY A 273 -36.09 -5.59 -0.25
CA GLY A 273 -36.74 -6.90 -0.42
C GLY A 273 -36.76 -7.80 0.82
N SER A 274 -36.23 -7.34 1.95
CA SER A 274 -36.14 -8.13 3.20
C SER A 274 -37.26 -7.78 4.21
N SER A 275 -38.38 -7.30 3.74
CA SER A 275 -39.51 -7.01 4.65
C SER A 275 -40.01 -8.30 5.30
N VAL A 276 -40.33 -8.25 6.58
CA VAL A 276 -40.87 -9.36 7.39
C VAL A 276 -42.32 -9.70 6.96
N GLY A 277 -42.61 -9.60 5.68
CA GLY A 277 -43.91 -9.87 5.07
C GLY A 277 -43.91 -11.17 4.25
N GLU A 278 -45.09 -11.63 3.92
CA GLU A 278 -45.37 -12.87 3.13
C GLU A 278 -44.76 -12.86 1.69
N ARG A 279 -43.87 -11.88 1.34
CA ARG A 279 -43.31 -11.67 -0.01
C ARG A 279 -41.79 -11.50 -0.02
N ASP A 280 -41.04 -12.22 0.84
CA ASP A 280 -39.57 -12.26 0.70
C ASP A 280 -39.20 -13.19 -0.47
N LEU A 281 -39.07 -12.62 -1.67
CA LEU A 281 -38.80 -13.37 -2.91
C LEU A 281 -37.33 -13.71 -3.13
N LEU A 282 -36.43 -13.03 -2.42
CA LEU A 282 -34.97 -13.20 -2.59
C LEU A 282 -34.49 -14.61 -2.28
N PRO A 283 -34.91 -15.28 -1.19
CA PRO A 283 -34.46 -16.65 -0.90
C PRO A 283 -34.84 -17.64 -2.01
N GLU A 284 -36.04 -17.53 -2.58
CA GLU A 284 -36.49 -18.41 -3.68
C GLU A 284 -35.67 -18.18 -4.96
N VAL A 285 -35.42 -16.91 -5.30
CA VAL A 285 -34.60 -16.55 -6.48
C VAL A 285 -33.14 -17.00 -6.28
N ILE A 286 -32.60 -16.89 -5.07
CA ILE A 286 -31.23 -17.36 -4.80
C ILE A 286 -31.14 -18.88 -4.80
N ASP A 287 -32.12 -19.58 -4.26
CA ASP A 287 -32.16 -21.07 -4.26
C ASP A 287 -32.21 -21.65 -5.68
N ASP A 288 -32.89 -20.94 -6.59
CA ASP A 288 -32.91 -21.29 -8.03
C ASP A 288 -31.54 -21.01 -8.74
N LEU A 289 -30.77 -20.07 -8.29
CA LEU A 289 -29.51 -19.65 -8.90
C LEU A 289 -28.26 -20.27 -8.24
N GLY A 290 -28.40 -20.83 -7.04
CA GLY A 290 -27.30 -21.36 -6.25
C GLY A 290 -27.75 -22.03 -4.97
N GLU A 291 -27.12 -21.69 -3.85
CA GLU A 291 -27.37 -22.27 -2.52
C GLU A 291 -27.55 -21.17 -1.48
N VAL A 292 -28.57 -21.28 -0.62
CA VAL A 292 -28.78 -20.40 0.53
C VAL A 292 -28.03 -20.93 1.73
N LEU A 293 -26.84 -20.39 2.01
CA LEU A 293 -26.01 -20.80 3.15
C LEU A 293 -26.53 -20.27 4.49
N VAL A 294 -27.05 -19.07 4.52
CA VAL A 294 -27.58 -18.41 5.72
C VAL A 294 -28.85 -17.63 5.38
N HIS A 295 -29.96 -17.98 6.02
CA HIS A 295 -31.24 -17.30 5.85
C HIS A 295 -31.55 -16.41 7.04
N GLY A 296 -30.94 -15.26 7.10
CA GLY A 296 -31.15 -14.28 8.17
C GLY A 296 -30.14 -14.35 9.30
N VAL A 297 -29.66 -13.18 9.69
CA VAL A 297 -28.66 -13.00 10.76
C VAL A 297 -29.29 -12.27 11.94
N GLY A 298 -29.08 -12.80 13.14
CA GLY A 298 -29.55 -12.18 14.39
C GLY A 298 -28.66 -11.03 14.81
N LEU A 299 -28.97 -9.80 14.34
CA LEU A 299 -28.33 -8.57 14.80
C LEU A 299 -29.20 -7.95 15.91
N LYS A 300 -28.80 -8.12 17.18
CA LYS A 300 -29.43 -7.43 18.31
C LYS A 300 -28.40 -7.05 19.36
N PRO A 301 -28.65 -5.95 20.08
CA PRO A 301 -29.58 -4.87 19.81
C PRO A 301 -29.16 -4.08 18.58
N GLY A 302 -30.12 -3.77 17.68
CA GLY A 302 -29.93 -2.86 16.55
C GLY A 302 -30.17 -1.46 17.01
#